data_7df64ba4d7d9db26593dfa610c33e7ad
#
_entry.id   7df64ba4d7d9db26593dfa610c33e7ad
#
_cell.length_a   1.000
_cell.length_b   1.000
_cell.length_c   1.000
_cell.angle_alpha   90.00
_cell.angle_beta   90.00
_cell.angle_gamma   90.00
#
_symmetry.space_group_name_H-M   'P 1'
#
loop_
_entity.id
_entity.type
_entity.pdbx_description
1 polymer ?
#
loop_
_entity_poly.entity_id
_entity_poly.type
_entity_poly.pdbx_seq_one_letter_code
_entity_poly.pdbx_strand_id
1 'polypeptide(L)'
;MKKYILSAFLLFLVLALFVSCEIDHGLYPIKYTIKGKVLFFKGEPPPNTDRVEVFALKEFPPKDPQNFLYLGQSGALDYSKGNEVDYEIQVSPTSYQMLAVLWKEKGYDWTLTGLLGFYTGGTQSILPDTVEVSRENPVVDSVDIYANWEVVSKDASISGKISYEGNWPEDTQLLLLAVYRQKPTSEMQFLLFENVDYTQPVFVDSSSYRLAVGSGVYNYIVLYWVGKKISKITDLIELGYYQVPENPGQPGRVDIASGERKEDVNIHVNFNAIQFP
;
A
#
# COMPACT_ATOMS: atom_id res chain seq x y z
N MET A 1 8.88 -60.41 51.21
CA MET A 1 9.01 -58.93 51.37
C MET A 1 9.92 -58.28 50.33
N LYS A 2 11.17 -58.75 50.10
CA LYS A 2 12.08 -58.09 49.12
C LYS A 2 11.55 -57.95 47.68
N LYS A 3 10.74 -58.91 47.14
CA LYS A 3 10.17 -58.83 45.78
C LYS A 3 9.12 -57.74 45.63
N TYR A 4 8.32 -57.43 46.62
CA TYR A 4 7.28 -56.42 46.58
C TYR A 4 7.90 -55.00 46.68
N ILE A 5 9.00 -54.85 47.42
CA ILE A 5 9.73 -53.61 47.54
C ILE A 5 10.35 -53.21 46.19
N LEU A 6 10.94 -54.20 45.50
CA LEU A 6 11.52 -53.97 44.17
C LEU A 6 10.47 -53.59 43.12
N SER A 7 9.30 -54.25 43.16
CA SER A 7 8.18 -53.94 42.25
C SER A 7 7.56 -52.57 42.51
N ALA A 8 7.41 -52.17 43.78
CA ALA A 8 6.94 -50.83 44.14
C ALA A 8 7.91 -49.73 43.74
N PHE A 9 9.23 -49.97 43.88
CA PHE A 9 10.25 -49.03 43.46
C PHE A 9 10.30 -48.85 41.93
N LEU A 10 10.13 -49.97 41.18
CA LEU A 10 10.06 -49.89 39.72
C LEU A 10 8.81 -49.15 39.24
N LEU A 11 7.68 -49.35 39.88
CA LEU A 11 6.41 -48.65 39.58
C LEU A 11 6.54 -47.13 39.86
N PHE A 12 7.21 -46.77 40.97
CA PHE A 12 7.44 -45.37 41.32
C PHE A 12 8.40 -44.70 40.33
N LEU A 13 9.42 -45.40 39.84
CA LEU A 13 10.38 -44.92 38.85
C LEU A 13 9.69 -44.66 37.51
N VAL A 14 8.78 -45.58 37.10
CA VAL A 14 7.98 -45.42 35.87
C VAL A 14 7.01 -44.24 35.99
N LEU A 15 6.31 -44.08 37.14
CA LEU A 15 5.45 -42.94 37.37
C LEU A 15 6.25 -41.62 37.36
N ALA A 16 7.46 -41.56 37.91
CA ALA A 16 8.30 -40.39 37.91
C ALA A 16 8.74 -39.98 36.49
N LEU A 17 8.88 -40.94 35.57
CA LEU A 17 9.18 -40.67 34.16
C LEU A 17 8.00 -40.05 33.40
N PHE A 18 6.75 -40.34 33.79
CA PHE A 18 5.57 -39.70 33.16
C PHE A 18 5.31 -38.30 33.67
N VAL A 19 5.73 -37.94 34.88
CA VAL A 19 5.58 -36.55 35.41
C VAL A 19 6.65 -35.59 34.86
N SER A 20 7.74 -36.13 34.30
CA SER A 20 8.87 -35.35 33.79
C SER A 20 8.61 -34.74 32.37
N CYS A 21 7.47 -35.02 31.73
CA CYS A 21 7.23 -34.59 30.34
C CYS A 21 6.52 -33.25 30.17
N GLU A 22 6.26 -32.50 31.24
CA GLU A 22 5.67 -31.17 31.16
C GLU A 22 6.60 -30.07 31.70
N ILE A 23 7.92 -30.23 31.55
CA ILE A 23 8.79 -29.07 31.75
C ILE A 23 8.71 -28.25 30.48
N ASP A 24 7.80 -27.28 30.48
CA ASP A 24 7.82 -26.17 29.54
C ASP A 24 9.16 -25.45 29.68
N HIS A 25 10.09 -25.69 28.76
CA HIS A 25 11.41 -25.08 28.76
C HIS A 25 11.39 -23.60 28.42
N GLY A 26 10.23 -22.92 28.43
CA GLY A 26 10.12 -21.50 28.18
C GLY A 26 10.55 -21.08 26.76
N LEU A 27 10.63 -22.03 25.83
CA LEU A 27 11.01 -21.80 24.44
C LEU A 27 9.78 -21.72 23.53
N TYR A 28 8.68 -21.13 23.99
CA TYR A 28 7.62 -20.75 23.07
C TYR A 28 8.19 -19.70 22.10
N PRO A 29 8.13 -19.93 20.79
CA PRO A 29 8.57 -18.96 19.83
C PRO A 29 7.76 -17.66 20.03
N ILE A 30 8.45 -16.55 20.23
CA ILE A 30 7.79 -15.25 20.30
C ILE A 30 7.08 -15.03 18.97
N LYS A 31 5.75 -14.84 19.02
CA LYS A 31 4.97 -14.48 17.86
C LYS A 31 4.98 -12.97 17.72
N TYR A 32 5.48 -12.51 16.61
CA TYR A 32 5.46 -11.10 16.26
C TYR A 32 4.22 -10.81 15.44
N THR A 33 3.42 -9.82 15.87
CA THR A 33 2.09 -9.60 15.32
C THR A 33 1.79 -8.11 15.22
N ILE A 34 1.15 -7.72 14.13
CA ILE A 34 0.51 -6.40 13.97
C ILE A 34 -0.99 -6.62 13.91
N LYS A 35 -1.75 -5.83 14.68
CA LYS A 35 -3.21 -5.90 14.77
C LYS A 35 -3.83 -4.52 14.64
N GLY A 36 -5.05 -4.49 14.15
CA GLY A 36 -5.84 -3.27 14.05
C GLY A 36 -7.15 -3.53 13.32
N LYS A 37 -7.76 -2.47 12.87
CA LYS A 37 -9.02 -2.48 12.14
C LYS A 37 -8.84 -1.87 10.76
N VAL A 38 -9.55 -2.41 9.79
CA VAL A 38 -9.79 -1.72 8.52
C VAL A 38 -11.17 -1.06 8.61
N LEU A 39 -11.17 0.26 8.41
CA LEU A 39 -12.36 1.10 8.48
C LEU A 39 -12.73 1.50 7.05
N PHE A 40 -13.65 0.77 6.46
CA PHE A 40 -14.14 1.07 5.12
C PHE A 40 -15.07 2.27 5.13
N PHE A 41 -14.84 3.19 4.23
CA PHE A 41 -15.67 4.39 4.07
C PHE A 41 -15.80 4.72 2.58
N LYS A 42 -16.90 5.38 2.22
CA LYS A 42 -17.27 5.74 0.85
C LYS A 42 -17.34 4.55 -0.13
N GLY A 43 -18.41 4.50 -0.86
CA GLY A 43 -18.66 3.49 -1.88
C GLY A 43 -18.95 2.10 -1.31
N GLU A 44 -19.06 1.16 -2.22
CA GLU A 44 -19.34 -0.25 -1.97
C GLU A 44 -18.28 -1.11 -2.67
N PRO A 45 -18.01 -2.32 -2.18
CA PRO A 45 -17.08 -3.22 -2.85
C PRO A 45 -17.55 -3.53 -4.27
N PRO A 46 -16.69 -3.39 -5.29
CA PRO A 46 -17.04 -3.72 -6.66
C PRO A 46 -17.48 -5.17 -6.81
N PRO A 47 -18.46 -5.48 -7.70
CA PRO A 47 -18.96 -6.87 -7.89
C PRO A 47 -17.89 -7.85 -8.36
N ASN A 48 -16.81 -7.36 -8.98
CA ASN A 48 -15.65 -8.13 -9.42
C ASN A 48 -14.56 -8.28 -8.35
N THR A 49 -14.85 -7.95 -7.09
CA THR A 49 -13.92 -8.16 -5.97
C THR A 49 -13.64 -9.65 -5.77
N ASP A 50 -12.35 -10.03 -5.83
CA ASP A 50 -11.87 -11.35 -5.43
C ASP A 50 -11.58 -11.36 -3.92
N ARG A 51 -10.68 -10.50 -3.47
CA ARG A 51 -10.25 -10.41 -2.07
C ARG A 51 -9.79 -9.01 -1.70
N VAL A 52 -9.79 -8.76 -0.39
CA VAL A 52 -9.14 -7.59 0.22
C VAL A 52 -8.28 -8.09 1.36
N GLU A 53 -7.04 -7.65 1.44
CA GLU A 53 -6.09 -8.07 2.47
C GLU A 53 -5.24 -6.88 2.95
N VAL A 54 -4.71 -6.97 4.16
CA VAL A 54 -3.72 -6.02 4.67
C VAL A 54 -2.33 -6.58 4.43
N PHE A 55 -1.46 -5.75 3.89
CA PHE A 55 -0.05 -6.06 3.61
C PHE A 55 0.88 -5.21 4.45
N ALA A 56 1.95 -5.82 4.96
CA ALA A 56 3.01 -5.14 5.69
C ALA A 56 4.26 -5.10 4.81
N LEU A 57 4.68 -3.91 4.39
CA LEU A 57 5.82 -3.68 3.50
C LEU A 57 7.01 -3.11 4.29
N LYS A 58 8.19 -3.76 4.17
CA LYS A 58 9.43 -3.32 4.83
C LYS A 58 10.02 -2.06 4.21
N GLU A 59 9.79 -1.86 2.91
CA GLU A 59 10.29 -0.71 2.15
C GLU A 59 9.14 -0.04 1.42
N PHE A 60 9.10 1.28 1.45
CA PHE A 60 8.19 2.09 0.66
C PHE A 60 8.93 3.29 0.05
N PRO A 61 8.85 3.54 -1.27
CA PRO A 61 8.21 2.68 -2.27
C PRO A 61 8.93 1.32 -2.41
N PRO A 62 8.19 0.24 -2.75
CA PRO A 62 8.81 -1.07 -2.93
C PRO A 62 9.76 -1.03 -4.13
N LYS A 63 11.00 -1.54 -3.97
CA LYS A 63 11.98 -1.61 -5.06
C LYS A 63 11.53 -2.51 -6.19
N ASP A 64 10.77 -3.54 -5.87
CA ASP A 64 10.14 -4.42 -6.82
C ASP A 64 8.65 -4.54 -6.50
N PRO A 65 7.79 -3.87 -7.27
CA PRO A 65 6.34 -3.91 -7.06
C PRO A 65 5.71 -5.31 -7.17
N GLN A 66 6.40 -6.28 -7.78
CA GLN A 66 5.91 -7.66 -7.89
C GLN A 66 6.23 -8.48 -6.64
N ASN A 67 7.23 -8.09 -5.86
CA ASN A 67 7.69 -8.81 -4.68
C ASN A 67 7.04 -8.36 -3.36
N PHE A 68 6.12 -7.40 -3.36
CA PHE A 68 5.45 -6.96 -2.13
C PHE A 68 4.59 -8.06 -1.49
N LEU A 69 4.18 -9.07 -2.24
CA LEU A 69 3.37 -10.21 -1.78
C LEU A 69 4.05 -11.11 -0.74
N TYR A 70 5.37 -11.02 -0.58
CA TYR A 70 6.14 -11.91 0.30
C TYR A 70 6.41 -11.35 1.70
N LEU A 71 5.83 -10.21 2.05
CA LEU A 71 6.28 -9.44 3.21
C LEU A 71 5.45 -9.62 4.48
N GLY A 72 4.29 -10.17 4.39
CA GLY A 72 3.32 -10.39 5.45
C GLY A 72 1.96 -9.90 5.03
N GLN A 73 0.96 -10.77 5.18
CA GLN A 73 -0.41 -10.49 4.79
C GLN A 73 -1.39 -11.03 5.83
N SER A 74 -2.54 -10.39 5.95
CA SER A 74 -3.56 -10.74 6.95
C SER A 74 -4.40 -11.97 6.60
N GLY A 75 -4.38 -12.42 5.36
CA GLY A 75 -5.47 -13.22 4.81
C GLY A 75 -6.68 -12.35 4.45
N ALA A 76 -7.67 -12.96 3.80
CA ALA A 76 -8.84 -12.26 3.27
C ALA A 76 -9.68 -11.63 4.38
N LEU A 77 -9.96 -10.34 4.26
CA LEU A 77 -10.85 -9.61 5.16
C LEU A 77 -12.32 -9.95 4.86
N ASP A 78 -13.10 -10.14 5.90
CA ASP A 78 -14.55 -10.39 5.78
C ASP A 78 -15.33 -9.07 5.87
N TYR A 79 -15.25 -8.28 4.80
CA TYR A 79 -15.93 -6.98 4.68
C TYR A 79 -17.47 -7.11 4.52
N SER A 80 -18.02 -8.34 4.40
CA SER A 80 -19.46 -8.57 4.40
C SER A 80 -20.12 -8.32 5.76
N LYS A 81 -19.34 -8.30 6.83
CA LYS A 81 -19.81 -8.08 8.20
C LYS A 81 -20.02 -6.62 8.58
N GLY A 82 -19.63 -5.70 7.71
CA GLY A 82 -19.78 -4.27 7.93
C GLY A 82 -18.55 -3.47 7.53
N ASN A 83 -18.57 -2.18 7.87
CA ASN A 83 -17.51 -1.24 7.48
C ASN A 83 -16.28 -1.27 8.41
N GLU A 84 -16.27 -2.08 9.45
CA GLU A 84 -15.17 -2.22 10.39
C GLU A 84 -14.80 -3.69 10.51
N VAL A 85 -13.58 -4.04 10.14
CA VAL A 85 -13.08 -5.41 10.09
C VAL A 85 -11.75 -5.51 10.82
N ASP A 86 -11.67 -6.36 11.85
CA ASP A 86 -10.43 -6.63 12.54
C ASP A 86 -9.47 -7.43 11.64
N TYR A 87 -8.18 -7.14 11.78
CA TYR A 87 -7.13 -7.90 11.10
C TYR A 87 -5.95 -8.21 12.02
N GLU A 88 -5.25 -9.27 11.68
CA GLU A 88 -4.01 -9.68 12.33
C GLU A 88 -3.01 -10.17 11.28
N ILE A 89 -1.77 -9.71 11.36
CA ILE A 89 -0.67 -10.13 10.50
C ILE A 89 0.45 -10.71 11.37
N GLN A 90 0.86 -11.94 11.09
CA GLN A 90 2.10 -12.48 11.66
C GLN A 90 3.27 -11.99 10.82
N VAL A 91 4.26 -11.40 11.47
CA VAL A 91 5.39 -10.72 10.83
C VAL A 91 6.72 -11.12 11.44
N SER A 92 7.83 -10.71 10.83
CA SER A 92 9.16 -10.78 11.44
C SER A 92 9.45 -9.52 12.27
N PRO A 93 10.31 -9.58 13.29
CA PRO A 93 10.71 -8.39 14.05
C PRO A 93 11.57 -7.47 13.17
N THR A 94 10.97 -6.37 12.74
CA THR A 94 11.58 -5.32 11.90
C THR A 94 10.69 -4.11 11.84
N SER A 95 11.16 -3.06 11.17
CA SER A 95 10.40 -1.86 10.81
C SER A 95 9.64 -2.10 9.49
N TYR A 96 8.37 -1.77 9.46
CA TYR A 96 7.49 -1.81 8.29
C TYR A 96 7.14 -0.38 7.89
N GLN A 97 7.62 0.05 6.72
CA GLN A 97 7.44 1.42 6.24
C GLN A 97 6.04 1.69 5.70
N MET A 98 5.25 0.65 5.41
CA MET A 98 3.88 0.79 4.97
C MET A 98 3.05 -0.41 5.39
N LEU A 99 1.90 -0.16 6.00
CA LEU A 99 0.81 -1.12 6.08
C LEU A 99 -0.32 -0.64 5.16
N ALA A 100 -0.72 -1.48 4.22
CA ALA A 100 -1.64 -1.14 3.15
C ALA A 100 -2.80 -2.12 3.04
N VAL A 101 -4.00 -1.61 2.80
CA VAL A 101 -5.17 -2.41 2.41
C VAL A 101 -5.23 -2.47 0.90
N LEU A 102 -5.09 -3.65 0.33
CA LEU A 102 -5.15 -3.87 -1.10
C LEU A 102 -6.41 -4.66 -1.48
N TRP A 103 -7.01 -4.23 -2.57
CA TRP A 103 -8.09 -4.89 -3.26
C TRP A 103 -7.55 -5.70 -4.44
N LYS A 104 -8.09 -6.90 -4.62
CA LYS A 104 -7.78 -7.77 -5.75
C LYS A 104 -9.02 -7.99 -6.60
N GLU A 105 -8.89 -7.75 -7.89
CA GLU A 105 -9.92 -8.03 -8.88
C GLU A 105 -9.92 -9.52 -9.26
N LYS A 106 -11.09 -10.10 -9.49
CA LYS A 106 -11.22 -11.48 -10.00
C LYS A 106 -10.49 -11.65 -11.33
N GLY A 107 -9.63 -12.67 -11.38
CA GLY A 107 -8.87 -13.00 -12.59
C GLY A 107 -7.60 -12.18 -12.81
N TYR A 108 -7.25 -11.27 -11.91
CA TYR A 108 -6.03 -10.47 -11.98
C TYR A 108 -5.14 -10.70 -10.76
N ASP A 109 -3.86 -10.39 -10.90
CA ASP A 109 -2.91 -10.42 -9.78
C ASP A 109 -3.04 -9.17 -8.91
N TRP A 110 -2.43 -9.21 -7.72
CA TRP A 110 -2.31 -8.07 -6.85
C TRP A 110 -1.55 -6.93 -7.52
N THR A 111 -2.07 -5.72 -7.40
CA THR A 111 -1.41 -4.50 -7.87
C THR A 111 -1.55 -3.40 -6.85
N LEU A 112 -0.60 -2.47 -6.81
CA LEU A 112 -0.71 -1.29 -5.95
C LEU A 112 -1.76 -0.29 -6.44
N THR A 113 -2.25 -0.42 -7.67
CA THR A 113 -3.42 0.36 -8.15
C THR A 113 -4.72 -0.04 -7.46
N GLY A 114 -4.73 -1.22 -6.79
CA GLY A 114 -5.79 -1.66 -5.89
C GLY A 114 -5.65 -1.15 -4.46
N LEU A 115 -4.80 -0.15 -4.20
CA LEU A 115 -4.59 0.43 -2.88
C LEU A 115 -5.84 1.16 -2.40
N LEU A 116 -6.56 0.59 -1.43
CA LEU A 116 -7.74 1.21 -0.81
C LEU A 116 -7.36 2.22 0.27
N GLY A 117 -6.22 2.04 0.91
CA GLY A 117 -5.71 2.89 1.97
C GLY A 117 -4.48 2.32 2.65
N PHE A 118 -3.85 3.11 3.50
CA PHE A 118 -2.67 2.73 4.26
C PHE A 118 -2.67 3.37 5.66
N TYR A 119 -1.84 2.83 6.55
CA TYR A 119 -1.67 3.36 7.89
C TYR A 119 -0.91 4.68 7.88
N THR A 120 -1.45 5.68 8.58
CA THR A 120 -0.89 7.05 8.65
C THR A 120 -0.58 7.51 10.08
N GLY A 121 -0.50 6.59 11.05
CA GLY A 121 -0.25 6.95 12.45
C GLY A 121 -1.34 7.80 13.10
N GLY A 122 -2.56 7.79 12.56
CA GLY A 122 -3.66 8.65 13.01
C GLY A 122 -3.55 10.10 12.55
N THR A 123 -2.62 10.41 11.65
CA THR A 123 -2.43 11.74 11.05
C THR A 123 -3.07 11.82 9.66
N GLN A 124 -3.33 13.02 9.16
CA GLN A 124 -3.74 13.24 7.76
C GLN A 124 -2.50 13.32 6.85
N SER A 125 -1.66 12.28 6.89
CA SER A 125 -0.48 12.18 6.05
C SER A 125 -0.82 11.62 4.67
N ILE A 126 -0.15 12.11 3.64
CA ILE A 126 -0.16 11.54 2.29
C ILE A 126 0.86 10.41 2.14
N LEU A 127 1.72 10.23 3.13
CA LEU A 127 2.71 9.17 3.20
C LEU A 127 2.33 8.18 4.30
N PRO A 128 2.65 6.91 4.12
CA PRO A 128 2.45 5.92 5.16
C PRO A 128 3.33 6.20 6.38
N ASP A 129 2.84 5.84 7.55
CA ASP A 129 3.62 5.84 8.77
C ASP A 129 4.23 4.47 9.04
N THR A 130 5.35 4.48 9.75
CA THR A 130 6.14 3.30 10.03
C THR A 130 5.62 2.56 11.27
N VAL A 131 5.56 1.23 11.19
CA VAL A 131 5.25 0.36 12.32
C VAL A 131 6.47 -0.46 12.68
N GLU A 132 6.95 -0.36 13.91
CA GLU A 132 8.10 -1.09 14.41
C GLU A 132 7.66 -2.28 15.28
N VAL A 133 8.12 -3.47 14.93
CA VAL A 133 7.92 -4.70 15.68
C VAL A 133 9.27 -5.20 16.16
N SER A 134 9.42 -5.36 17.47
CA SER A 134 10.68 -5.75 18.09
C SER A 134 10.47 -6.84 19.13
N ARG A 135 11.58 -7.33 19.70
CA ARG A 135 11.51 -8.30 20.79
C ARG A 135 10.89 -7.72 22.06
N GLU A 136 11.08 -6.43 22.28
CA GLU A 136 10.55 -5.66 23.41
C GLU A 136 9.07 -5.32 23.21
N ASN A 137 8.66 -5.19 21.94
CA ASN A 137 7.28 -4.94 21.53
C ASN A 137 6.85 -5.95 20.45
N PRO A 138 6.59 -7.21 20.82
CA PRO A 138 6.29 -8.28 19.87
C PRO A 138 4.88 -8.18 19.27
N VAL A 139 3.97 -7.46 19.92
CA VAL A 139 2.61 -7.24 19.46
C VAL A 139 2.35 -5.74 19.38
N VAL A 140 2.07 -5.26 18.18
CA VAL A 140 1.68 -3.86 17.94
C VAL A 140 0.19 -3.83 17.64
N ASP A 141 -0.58 -3.21 18.53
CA ASP A 141 -2.03 -3.07 18.43
C ASP A 141 -2.45 -1.69 17.93
N SER A 142 -3.73 -1.54 17.58
CA SER A 142 -4.37 -0.27 17.20
C SER A 142 -3.75 0.36 15.95
N VAL A 143 -3.31 -0.47 15.01
CA VAL A 143 -2.84 -0.04 13.69
C VAL A 143 -4.05 0.04 12.76
N ASP A 144 -4.87 1.08 12.91
CA ASP A 144 -6.14 1.20 12.18
C ASP A 144 -5.93 1.88 10.83
N ILE A 145 -6.55 1.32 9.78
CA ILE A 145 -6.39 1.77 8.40
C ILE A 145 -7.74 2.17 7.82
N TYR A 146 -7.83 3.39 7.31
CA TYR A 146 -9.00 3.87 6.57
C TYR A 146 -8.90 3.45 5.10
N ALA A 147 -9.89 2.71 4.62
CA ALA A 147 -9.93 2.15 3.26
C ALA A 147 -11.13 2.72 2.46
N ASN A 148 -10.85 3.24 1.27
CA ASN A 148 -11.85 3.90 0.42
C ASN A 148 -12.17 3.05 -0.82
N TRP A 149 -13.40 2.54 -0.93
CA TRP A 149 -13.87 1.76 -2.07
C TRP A 149 -13.96 2.56 -3.38
N GLU A 150 -14.15 3.89 -3.31
CA GLU A 150 -14.23 4.72 -4.52
C GLU A 150 -12.93 4.68 -5.35
N VAL A 151 -11.80 4.35 -4.73
CA VAL A 151 -10.51 4.23 -5.42
C VAL A 151 -10.55 3.15 -6.49
N VAL A 152 -11.25 2.05 -6.23
CA VAL A 152 -11.32 0.87 -7.13
C VAL A 152 -12.67 0.72 -7.82
N SER A 153 -13.71 1.45 -7.38
CA SER A 153 -15.04 1.46 -7.98
C SER A 153 -15.10 2.40 -9.20
N LYS A 154 -14.19 2.17 -10.16
CA LYS A 154 -14.06 3.01 -11.36
C LYS A 154 -14.53 2.26 -12.59
N ASP A 155 -15.23 2.96 -13.46
CA ASP A 155 -15.86 2.40 -14.67
C ASP A 155 -15.06 2.63 -15.96
N ALA A 156 -13.90 3.30 -15.86
CA ALA A 156 -13.04 3.62 -16.99
C ALA A 156 -11.55 3.57 -16.62
N SER A 157 -10.64 3.74 -17.57
CA SER A 157 -9.22 3.83 -17.27
C SER A 157 -8.46 4.75 -18.22
N ILE A 158 -7.41 5.38 -17.70
CA ILE A 158 -6.44 6.18 -18.45
C ILE A 158 -5.11 5.46 -18.41
N SER A 159 -4.43 5.39 -19.56
CA SER A 159 -3.11 4.79 -19.68
C SER A 159 -2.21 5.60 -20.60
N GLY A 160 -0.89 5.46 -20.39
CA GLY A 160 0.09 6.17 -21.17
C GLY A 160 1.51 5.80 -20.79
N LYS A 161 2.45 6.53 -21.37
CA LYS A 161 3.89 6.42 -21.12
C LYS A 161 4.39 7.71 -20.47
N ILE A 162 5.25 7.56 -19.46
CA ILE A 162 6.04 8.66 -18.91
C ILE A 162 7.45 8.52 -19.46
N SER A 163 7.99 9.58 -20.03
CA SER A 163 9.37 9.64 -20.49
C SER A 163 10.16 10.67 -19.69
N TYR A 164 11.39 10.34 -19.33
CA TYR A 164 12.25 11.14 -18.49
C TYR A 164 13.49 11.58 -19.28
N GLU A 165 13.81 12.86 -19.18
CA GLU A 165 14.99 13.49 -19.81
C GLU A 165 15.83 14.20 -18.74
N GLY A 166 17.16 14.05 -18.83
CA GLY A 166 18.11 14.64 -17.88
C GLY A 166 18.45 13.71 -16.71
N ASN A 167 19.15 14.25 -15.72
CA ASN A 167 19.63 13.50 -14.58
C ASN A 167 18.56 13.46 -13.47
N TRP A 168 18.31 12.29 -12.94
CA TRP A 168 17.45 12.11 -11.79
C TRP A 168 18.01 12.83 -10.56
N PRO A 169 17.17 13.52 -9.76
CA PRO A 169 17.57 14.04 -8.46
C PRO A 169 17.97 12.92 -7.51
N GLU A 170 19.12 13.04 -6.83
CA GLU A 170 19.70 11.99 -5.98
C GLU A 170 18.84 11.61 -4.77
N ASP A 171 18.06 12.55 -4.25
CA ASP A 171 17.19 12.35 -3.10
C ASP A 171 15.75 11.98 -3.48
N THR A 172 15.50 11.56 -4.72
CA THR A 172 14.22 11.03 -5.17
C THR A 172 13.79 9.86 -4.28
N GLN A 173 12.63 9.99 -3.65
CA GLN A 173 12.01 8.93 -2.84
C GLN A 173 10.96 8.17 -3.65
N LEU A 174 10.02 8.89 -4.25
CA LEU A 174 8.98 8.32 -5.08
C LEU A 174 8.41 9.36 -6.07
N LEU A 175 7.59 8.88 -6.98
CA LEU A 175 6.77 9.69 -7.86
C LEU A 175 5.30 9.44 -7.55
N LEU A 176 4.49 10.51 -7.63
CA LEU A 176 3.03 10.44 -7.51
C LEU A 176 2.42 10.81 -8.85
N LEU A 177 1.80 9.86 -9.52
CA LEU A 177 0.98 10.16 -10.70
C LEU A 177 -0.47 10.36 -10.23
N ALA A 178 -0.98 11.57 -10.39
CA ALA A 178 -2.32 11.93 -9.93
C ALA A 178 -3.21 12.40 -11.08
N VAL A 179 -4.49 12.10 -10.97
CA VAL A 179 -5.53 12.51 -11.93
C VAL A 179 -6.55 13.39 -11.22
N TYR A 180 -6.79 14.57 -11.78
CA TYR A 180 -7.74 15.54 -11.25
C TYR A 180 -8.74 15.97 -12.32
N ARG A 181 -9.95 16.25 -11.88
CA ARG A 181 -10.97 16.90 -12.75
C ARG A 181 -10.58 18.33 -13.10
N GLN A 182 -9.87 19.02 -12.20
CA GLN A 182 -9.34 20.37 -12.41
C GLN A 182 -8.00 20.52 -11.71
N LYS A 183 -7.12 21.38 -12.24
CA LYS A 183 -5.83 21.68 -11.59
C LYS A 183 -6.06 22.20 -10.17
N PRO A 184 -5.48 21.58 -9.13
CA PRO A 184 -5.62 22.07 -7.77
C PRO A 184 -4.96 23.44 -7.59
N THR A 185 -5.64 24.35 -6.89
CA THR A 185 -5.17 25.70 -6.59
C THR A 185 -5.04 25.99 -5.10
N SER A 186 -5.41 25.02 -4.26
CA SER A 186 -5.29 25.10 -2.81
C SER A 186 -4.88 23.76 -2.22
N GLU A 187 -4.31 23.76 -1.02
CA GLU A 187 -3.89 22.54 -0.31
C GLU A 187 -5.00 21.50 -0.20
N MET A 188 -6.22 21.94 0.14
CA MET A 188 -7.39 21.06 0.19
C MET A 188 -7.69 20.41 -1.16
N GLN A 189 -7.53 21.12 -2.27
CA GLN A 189 -7.81 20.60 -3.61
C GLN A 189 -6.78 19.56 -4.06
N PHE A 190 -5.53 19.59 -3.55
CA PHE A 190 -4.56 18.53 -3.81
C PHE A 190 -5.03 17.17 -3.30
N LEU A 191 -5.86 17.12 -2.26
CA LEU A 191 -6.44 15.91 -1.72
C LEU A 191 -7.65 15.40 -2.50
N LEU A 192 -8.15 16.17 -3.49
CA LEU A 192 -9.32 15.83 -4.30
C LEU A 192 -8.94 15.17 -5.64
N PHE A 193 -7.89 14.34 -5.64
CA PHE A 193 -7.58 13.53 -6.81
C PHE A 193 -8.64 12.46 -7.05
N GLU A 194 -8.89 12.14 -8.30
CA GLU A 194 -9.77 11.03 -8.69
C GLU A 194 -9.10 9.68 -8.40
N ASN A 195 -7.81 9.58 -8.70
CA ASN A 195 -6.96 8.46 -8.36
C ASN A 195 -5.49 8.91 -8.32
N VAL A 196 -4.66 8.16 -7.61
CA VAL A 196 -3.23 8.39 -7.48
C VAL A 196 -2.46 7.08 -7.54
N ASP A 197 -1.35 7.07 -8.26
CA ASP A 197 -0.42 5.96 -8.35
C ASP A 197 0.93 6.35 -7.72
N TYR A 198 1.31 5.61 -6.69
CA TYR A 198 2.59 5.74 -5.95
C TYR A 198 3.67 4.79 -6.49
N THR A 199 3.38 4.03 -7.56
CA THR A 199 4.18 2.87 -7.99
C THR A 199 5.09 3.16 -9.17
N GLN A 200 5.12 4.42 -9.62
CA GLN A 200 5.96 4.76 -10.76
C GLN A 200 7.43 4.50 -10.44
N PRO A 201 8.12 3.69 -11.26
CA PRO A 201 9.52 3.36 -11.03
C PRO A 201 10.39 4.62 -11.12
N VAL A 202 11.38 4.72 -10.25
CA VAL A 202 12.38 5.80 -10.23
C VAL A 202 13.69 5.33 -10.86
N PHE A 203 14.52 6.29 -11.33
CA PHE A 203 15.82 6.04 -11.97
C PHE A 203 15.74 5.19 -13.25
N VAL A 204 14.69 5.40 -14.04
CA VAL A 204 14.46 4.76 -15.35
C VAL A 204 14.33 5.82 -16.45
N ASP A 205 14.49 5.44 -17.72
CA ASP A 205 14.32 6.35 -18.87
C ASP A 205 12.85 6.54 -19.23
N SER A 206 12.02 5.56 -18.92
CA SER A 206 10.58 5.64 -19.14
C SER A 206 9.82 4.58 -18.34
N SER A 207 8.54 4.85 -18.09
CA SER A 207 7.61 3.91 -17.48
C SER A 207 6.27 3.96 -18.21
N SER A 208 5.47 2.89 -18.07
CA SER A 208 4.08 2.88 -18.51
C SER A 208 3.19 2.85 -17.30
N TYR A 209 2.02 3.47 -17.41
CA TYR A 209 1.05 3.51 -16.32
C TYR A 209 -0.36 3.20 -16.80
N ARG A 210 -1.20 2.79 -15.87
CA ARG A 210 -2.64 2.66 -16.04
C ARG A 210 -3.34 2.98 -14.73
N LEU A 211 -4.25 3.94 -14.77
CA LEU A 211 -5.08 4.35 -13.64
C LEU A 211 -6.56 4.08 -13.91
N ALA A 212 -7.23 3.43 -12.98
CA ALA A 212 -8.68 3.35 -12.97
C ALA A 212 -9.26 4.72 -12.61
N VAL A 213 -10.26 5.18 -13.37
CA VAL A 213 -10.95 6.47 -13.16
C VAL A 213 -12.44 6.29 -13.40
N GLY A 214 -13.27 7.18 -12.84
CA GLY A 214 -14.67 7.27 -13.23
C GLY A 214 -14.81 7.90 -14.62
N SER A 215 -15.91 7.62 -15.33
CA SER A 215 -16.26 8.39 -16.53
C SER A 215 -16.38 9.88 -16.25
N GLY A 216 -16.02 10.71 -17.22
CA GLY A 216 -16.08 12.17 -17.08
C GLY A 216 -14.96 12.91 -17.76
N VAL A 217 -14.69 14.12 -17.29
CA VAL A 217 -13.68 15.03 -17.85
C VAL A 217 -12.57 15.24 -16.87
N TYR A 218 -11.34 15.07 -17.33
CA TYR A 218 -10.11 15.28 -16.57
C TYR A 218 -9.29 16.36 -17.26
N ASN A 219 -9.01 17.43 -16.55
CA ASN A 219 -8.27 18.58 -17.07
C ASN A 219 -6.84 18.67 -16.51
N TYR A 220 -6.45 17.71 -15.64
CA TYR A 220 -5.13 17.72 -15.07
C TYR A 220 -4.68 16.32 -14.66
N ILE A 221 -3.75 15.77 -15.43
CA ILE A 221 -3.10 14.49 -15.19
C ILE A 221 -1.63 14.79 -15.05
N VAL A 222 -1.07 14.59 -13.86
CA VAL A 222 0.19 15.20 -13.43
C VAL A 222 1.07 14.20 -12.71
N LEU A 223 2.37 14.32 -12.93
CA LEU A 223 3.39 13.60 -12.18
C LEU A 223 4.07 14.55 -11.20
N TYR A 224 4.09 14.18 -9.93
CA TYR A 224 4.80 14.88 -8.87
C TYR A 224 6.02 14.10 -8.40
N TRP A 225 7.06 14.83 -8.03
CA TRP A 225 8.23 14.29 -7.36
C TRP A 225 8.12 14.47 -5.85
N VAL A 226 8.54 13.42 -5.12
CA VAL A 226 8.67 13.40 -3.67
C VAL A 226 10.11 13.11 -3.33
N GLY A 227 10.80 14.06 -2.74
CA GLY A 227 12.14 13.89 -2.19
C GLY A 227 12.10 13.43 -0.75
N LYS A 228 13.21 12.88 -0.26
CA LYS A 228 13.34 12.30 1.12
C LYS A 228 13.01 13.28 2.25
N LYS A 229 13.05 14.57 1.99
CA LYS A 229 12.79 15.63 2.98
C LYS A 229 11.39 16.23 2.88
N ILE A 230 10.60 15.82 1.88
CA ILE A 230 9.23 16.33 1.70
C ILE A 230 8.31 15.69 2.74
N SER A 231 7.61 16.52 3.49
CA SER A 231 6.67 16.09 4.52
C SER A 231 5.26 16.67 4.34
N LYS A 232 5.09 17.64 3.43
CA LYS A 232 3.80 18.29 3.16
C LYS A 232 3.42 18.15 1.70
N ILE A 233 2.13 18.03 1.45
CA ILE A 233 1.59 17.95 0.08
C ILE A 233 1.88 19.22 -0.74
N THR A 234 2.03 20.36 -0.09
CA THR A 234 2.38 21.64 -0.73
C THR A 234 3.82 21.72 -1.22
N ASP A 235 4.68 20.82 -0.72
CA ASP A 235 6.09 20.80 -1.07
C ASP A 235 6.37 19.84 -2.25
N LEU A 236 5.32 19.20 -2.79
CA LEU A 236 5.43 18.35 -3.98
C LEU A 236 5.86 19.18 -5.19
N ILE A 237 6.83 18.66 -5.94
CA ILE A 237 7.32 19.32 -7.15
C ILE A 237 6.63 18.71 -8.37
N GLU A 238 5.93 19.56 -9.14
CA GLU A 238 5.36 19.18 -10.43
C GLU A 238 6.48 18.88 -11.43
N LEU A 239 6.57 17.64 -11.87
CA LEU A 239 7.56 17.22 -12.87
C LEU A 239 7.08 17.42 -14.29
N GLY A 240 5.79 17.28 -14.51
CA GLY A 240 5.15 17.39 -15.81
C GLY A 240 3.71 16.93 -15.74
N TYR A 241 2.96 17.23 -16.76
CA TYR A 241 1.55 16.86 -16.90
C TYR A 241 1.25 16.47 -18.34
N TYR A 242 0.14 15.78 -18.54
CA TYR A 242 -0.35 15.47 -19.87
C TYR A 242 -0.62 16.75 -20.65
N GLN A 243 -0.13 16.79 -21.88
CA GLN A 243 -0.34 17.89 -22.84
C GLN A 243 -0.80 17.34 -24.17
N VAL A 244 -1.67 18.08 -24.85
CA VAL A 244 -2.03 17.77 -26.23
C VAL A 244 -1.08 18.51 -27.18
N PRO A 245 -0.68 17.91 -28.31
CA PRO A 245 0.24 18.54 -29.26
C PRO A 245 -0.19 19.91 -29.78
N GLU A 246 -1.51 20.10 -29.86
CA GLU A 246 -2.14 21.33 -30.37
C GLU A 246 -2.05 22.51 -29.40
N ASN A 247 -1.79 22.23 -28.11
CA ASN A 247 -1.72 23.27 -27.08
C ASN A 247 -0.55 22.99 -26.10
N PRO A 248 0.70 23.12 -26.56
CA PRO A 248 1.87 22.85 -25.76
C PRO A 248 1.98 23.85 -24.58
N GLY A 249 2.45 23.37 -23.43
CA GLY A 249 2.59 24.18 -22.22
C GLY A 249 1.31 24.39 -21.42
N GLN A 250 0.19 23.79 -21.86
CA GLN A 250 -1.06 23.78 -21.08
C GLN A 250 -1.47 22.34 -20.78
N PRO A 251 -2.12 22.10 -19.62
CA PRO A 251 -2.67 20.79 -19.32
C PRO A 251 -3.65 20.32 -20.38
N GLY A 252 -3.47 19.09 -20.84
CA GLY A 252 -4.36 18.45 -21.79
C GLY A 252 -5.65 18.00 -21.13
N ARG A 253 -6.73 18.06 -21.89
CA ARG A 253 -8.05 17.57 -21.49
C ARG A 253 -8.25 16.14 -21.95
N VAL A 254 -8.81 15.30 -21.09
CA VAL A 254 -9.23 13.93 -21.38
C VAL A 254 -10.71 13.80 -21.08
N ASP A 255 -11.53 13.54 -22.11
CA ASP A 255 -12.91 13.12 -21.97
C ASP A 255 -12.96 11.60 -22.06
N ILE A 256 -13.63 10.95 -21.10
CA ILE A 256 -13.71 9.50 -21.04
C ILE A 256 -15.13 9.04 -20.71
N ALA A 257 -15.64 8.11 -21.51
CA ALA A 257 -16.95 7.50 -21.31
C ALA A 257 -16.88 6.28 -20.36
N SER A 258 -18.03 5.86 -19.84
CA SER A 258 -18.14 4.63 -19.07
C SER A 258 -17.71 3.41 -19.90
N GLY A 259 -16.87 2.56 -19.34
CA GLY A 259 -16.26 1.41 -20.02
C GLY A 259 -15.09 1.74 -20.95
N GLU A 260 -14.80 3.01 -21.16
CA GLU A 260 -13.72 3.45 -22.06
C GLU A 260 -12.33 3.25 -21.43
N ARG A 261 -11.38 2.89 -22.31
CA ARG A 261 -9.93 2.88 -22.00
C ARG A 261 -9.26 3.94 -22.85
N LYS A 262 -8.86 5.05 -22.20
CA LYS A 262 -8.15 6.13 -22.88
C LYS A 262 -6.67 5.82 -22.85
N GLU A 263 -6.10 5.58 -24.03
CA GLU A 263 -4.69 5.29 -24.22
C GLU A 263 -3.92 6.54 -24.70
N ASP A 264 -2.61 6.47 -24.74
CA ASP A 264 -1.69 7.52 -25.23
C ASP A 264 -1.76 8.84 -24.46
N VAL A 265 -2.17 8.81 -23.20
CA VAL A 265 -2.10 9.97 -22.30
C VAL A 265 -0.67 10.09 -21.77
N ASN A 266 0.26 10.51 -22.64
CA ASN A 266 1.68 10.48 -22.38
C ASN A 266 2.15 11.74 -21.65
N ILE A 267 3.11 11.57 -20.71
CA ILE A 267 3.72 12.66 -19.94
C ILE A 267 5.21 12.70 -20.27
N HIS A 268 5.73 13.87 -20.54
CA HIS A 268 7.17 14.11 -20.71
C HIS A 268 7.71 14.93 -19.54
N VAL A 269 8.80 14.46 -18.95
CA VAL A 269 9.51 15.10 -17.84
C VAL A 269 10.89 15.49 -18.30
N ASN A 270 11.26 16.78 -18.13
CA ASN A 270 12.62 17.24 -18.33
C ASN A 270 13.20 17.76 -17.01
N PHE A 271 14.01 16.95 -16.33
CA PHE A 271 14.63 17.29 -15.05
C PHE A 271 15.55 18.52 -15.14
N ASN A 272 16.13 18.80 -16.32
CA ASN A 272 16.99 19.97 -16.52
C ASN A 272 16.23 21.29 -16.47
N ALA A 273 14.91 21.25 -16.67
CA ALA A 273 14.05 22.43 -16.63
C ALA A 273 13.43 22.69 -15.24
N ILE A 274 13.71 21.83 -14.24
CA ILE A 274 13.10 21.86 -12.92
C ILE A 274 14.15 22.20 -11.88
N GLN A 275 13.81 23.09 -10.96
CA GLN A 275 14.65 23.39 -9.80
C GLN A 275 14.24 22.52 -8.63
N PHE A 276 15.15 21.67 -8.16
CA PHE A 276 14.99 20.86 -6.97
C PHE A 276 15.60 21.55 -5.75
N PRO A 277 15.06 21.31 -4.52
CA PRO A 277 15.52 21.95 -3.28
C PRO A 277 16.91 21.50 -2.84
#